data_f0c9fbb6a3c27989395c013e8e8dba1d
#
_entry.id   f0c9fbb6a3c27989395c013e8e8dba1d
#
_cell.length_a   1.000
_cell.length_b   1.000
_cell.length_c   1.000
_cell.angle_alpha   90.00
_cell.angle_beta   90.00
_cell.angle_gamma   90.00
#
_symmetry.space_group_name_H-M   'P 1'
#
loop_
_entity.id
_entity.type
_entity.pdbx_description
1 polymer ?
#
loop_
_entity_poly.entity_id
_entity_poly.type
_entity_poly.pdbx_seq_one_letter_code
_entity_poly.pdbx_strand_id
1 'polypeptide(L)'
;LISKEIGQSVNGRSINHLMLGTGKTKVLLWSQMHGDESTATMALFDLFNFFHADDEHNDLRKLILGSLELHIVPMLNPDGAQQWKRRNDLEIDINRDARMLVTPEGRALMSLAKKIQPVIGFNLHDQSTLYAAGRNDNTATLSFLAPAYDYPKSMNEVRKRATQLILTMNEALQTKVPGKIAKYDDAFDPRCFGDTFQGMGISTILIESGGFYADPEKQYIRKLNFYALLNAFVSIAEKTYVNQNLADYEKISENSRSLYDVLIRNVSISKEGIQFRTNLGIVRSQIKGPDFGSMSYNGRIEELGDVELTHGYDEIEASSLTLTPGNIKLMRKSEWEALSPLQELELIRAGYLFVKWTDGTSPSGPLKARLLNLTNKETNTIQTASIGQQAQFLLSRDGKPVYAVLNGYVLDLTKDVTSVPNVFGY
;
A
#
# COMPACT_ATOMS: atom_id res chain seq x y z
N LEU A 1 -13.51 5.25 26.84
CA LEU A 1 -13.79 4.44 25.64
C LEU A 1 -15.02 3.57 25.89
N ILE A 2 -16.04 3.69 25.05
CA ILE A 2 -17.23 2.82 25.05
C ILE A 2 -17.13 1.96 23.79
N SER A 3 -17.26 0.63 23.93
CA SER A 3 -17.29 -0.31 22.83
C SER A 3 -18.67 -0.96 22.70
N LYS A 4 -19.16 -1.09 21.46
CA LYS A 4 -20.43 -1.73 21.16
C LYS A 4 -20.36 -2.47 19.83
N GLU A 5 -20.84 -3.71 19.77
CA GLU A 5 -21.08 -4.39 18.52
C GLU A 5 -22.27 -3.72 17.78
N ILE A 6 -22.07 -3.41 16.49
CA ILE A 6 -23.09 -2.77 15.63
C ILE A 6 -23.61 -3.70 14.55
N GLY A 7 -23.03 -4.88 14.43
CA GLY A 7 -23.38 -5.92 13.48
C GLY A 7 -22.35 -7.01 13.45
N GLN A 8 -22.59 -7.99 12.58
CA GLN A 8 -21.65 -9.09 12.33
C GLN A 8 -21.38 -9.16 10.83
N SER A 9 -20.18 -9.62 10.47
CA SER A 9 -19.83 -9.93 9.09
C SER A 9 -20.57 -11.15 8.57
N VAL A 10 -20.35 -11.50 7.31
CA VAL A 10 -20.93 -12.71 6.67
C VAL A 10 -20.63 -13.96 7.50
N ASN A 11 -19.41 -14.10 8.03
CA ASN A 11 -18.99 -15.25 8.83
C ASN A 11 -19.23 -15.07 10.34
N GLY A 12 -20.08 -14.13 10.75
CA GLY A 12 -20.46 -13.93 12.15
C GLY A 12 -19.38 -13.27 13.02
N ARG A 13 -18.36 -12.64 12.44
CA ARG A 13 -17.37 -11.85 13.20
C ARG A 13 -17.94 -10.51 13.58
N SER A 14 -17.72 -10.07 14.83
CA SER A 14 -18.23 -8.82 15.35
C SER A 14 -17.67 -7.61 14.60
N ILE A 15 -18.55 -6.68 14.23
CA ILE A 15 -18.19 -5.34 13.75
C ILE A 15 -18.35 -4.39 14.95
N ASN A 16 -17.24 -3.82 15.39
CA ASN A 16 -17.20 -3.02 16.62
C ASN A 16 -17.21 -1.53 16.29
N HIS A 17 -18.01 -0.81 17.05
CA HIS A 17 -18.04 0.64 17.10
C HIS A 17 -17.48 1.10 18.46
N LEU A 18 -16.50 1.97 18.42
CA LEU A 18 -15.84 2.57 19.56
C LEU A 18 -16.21 4.04 19.64
N MET A 19 -16.45 4.55 20.86
CA MET A 19 -16.83 5.94 21.07
C MET A 19 -15.92 6.58 22.13
N LEU A 20 -15.45 7.79 21.82
CA LEU A 20 -14.59 8.62 22.65
C LEU A 20 -15.06 10.08 22.63
N GLY A 21 -14.91 10.78 23.76
CA GLY A 21 -15.29 12.19 23.90
C GLY A 21 -16.77 12.38 24.17
N THR A 22 -17.11 13.63 24.53
CA THR A 22 -18.46 14.05 24.93
C THR A 22 -18.85 15.39 24.30
N GLY A 23 -18.06 15.82 23.30
CA GLY A 23 -18.28 17.08 22.62
C GLY A 23 -19.52 17.07 21.73
N LYS A 24 -19.91 18.26 21.25
CA LYS A 24 -21.12 18.42 20.43
C LYS A 24 -20.91 18.06 18.96
N THR A 25 -19.66 18.07 18.46
CA THR A 25 -19.35 17.78 17.07
C THR A 25 -19.11 16.29 16.89
N LYS A 26 -20.02 15.60 16.22
CA LYS A 26 -19.93 14.16 15.95
C LYS A 26 -19.09 13.92 14.71
N VAL A 27 -18.09 13.06 14.85
CA VAL A 27 -17.15 12.66 13.79
C VAL A 27 -17.19 11.14 13.65
N LEU A 28 -17.42 10.64 12.44
CA LEU A 28 -17.39 9.21 12.14
C LEU A 28 -16.10 8.85 11.40
N LEU A 29 -15.37 7.86 11.91
CA LEU A 29 -14.22 7.29 11.21
C LEU A 29 -14.50 5.81 10.93
N TRP A 30 -14.19 5.35 9.71
CA TRP A 30 -14.22 3.92 9.41
C TRP A 30 -13.00 3.53 8.58
N SER A 31 -12.47 2.35 8.88
CA SER A 31 -11.29 1.80 8.24
C SER A 31 -11.52 0.35 7.85
N GLN A 32 -10.64 -0.17 7.06
CA GLN A 32 -10.57 -1.58 6.66
C GLN A 32 -11.91 -2.14 6.16
N MET A 33 -12.62 -1.33 5.34
CA MET A 33 -13.73 -1.85 4.54
C MET A 33 -13.23 -2.74 3.39
N HIS A 34 -11.98 -2.51 2.95
CA HIS A 34 -11.22 -3.49 2.21
C HIS A 34 -10.29 -4.20 3.21
N GLY A 35 -10.35 -5.52 3.25
CA GLY A 35 -9.73 -6.27 4.33
C GLY A 35 -8.20 -6.23 4.33
N ASP A 36 -7.58 -6.00 3.18
CA ASP A 36 -6.13 -5.88 2.97
C ASP A 36 -5.58 -4.45 3.19
N GLU A 37 -6.41 -3.50 3.61
CA GLU A 37 -6.05 -2.09 3.81
C GLU A 37 -5.96 -1.74 5.30
N SER A 38 -4.90 -2.15 5.99
CA SER A 38 -4.82 -2.09 7.46
C SER A 38 -4.05 -0.90 8.03
N THR A 39 -3.41 -0.06 7.20
CA THR A 39 -2.49 0.99 7.67
C THR A 39 -3.17 1.99 8.60
N ALA A 40 -4.33 2.51 8.19
CA ALA A 40 -5.07 3.45 9.02
C ALA A 40 -5.74 2.77 10.23
N THR A 41 -6.12 1.48 10.14
CA THR A 41 -6.59 0.73 11.31
C THR A 41 -5.55 0.73 12.41
N MET A 42 -4.29 0.48 12.09
CA MET A 42 -3.19 0.55 13.06
C MET A 42 -3.03 1.96 13.65
N ALA A 43 -3.17 3.02 12.82
CA ALA A 43 -3.11 4.40 13.27
C ALA A 43 -4.28 4.76 14.21
N LEU A 44 -5.47 4.17 14.02
CA LEU A 44 -6.59 4.33 14.94
C LEU A 44 -6.29 3.72 16.31
N PHE A 45 -5.58 2.59 16.37
CA PHE A 45 -5.12 2.03 17.65
C PHE A 45 -4.06 2.92 18.32
N ASP A 46 -3.20 3.59 17.55
CA ASP A 46 -2.28 4.60 18.10
C ASP A 46 -3.06 5.79 18.69
N LEU A 47 -4.14 6.23 18.04
CA LEU A 47 -5.03 7.26 18.60
C LEU A 47 -5.70 6.80 19.91
N PHE A 48 -6.14 5.54 20.01
CA PHE A 48 -6.68 5.01 21.28
C PHE A 48 -5.63 5.05 22.38
N ASN A 49 -4.39 4.64 22.09
CA ASN A 49 -3.28 4.72 23.04
C ASN A 49 -2.99 6.18 23.43
N PHE A 50 -2.96 7.09 22.46
CA PHE A 50 -2.80 8.53 22.73
C PHE A 50 -3.90 9.07 23.65
N PHE A 51 -5.17 8.77 23.38
CA PHE A 51 -6.27 9.27 24.22
C PHE A 51 -6.36 8.60 25.59
N HIS A 52 -5.69 7.48 25.81
CA HIS A 52 -5.62 6.76 27.08
C HIS A 52 -4.42 7.15 27.94
N ALA A 53 -3.40 7.76 27.35
CA ALA A 53 -2.18 8.14 28.05
C ALA A 53 -2.43 9.30 29.03
N ASP A 54 -1.53 9.44 29.99
CA ASP A 54 -1.49 10.54 30.97
C ASP A 54 -0.08 11.14 30.97
N ASP A 55 0.09 12.27 30.29
CA ASP A 55 1.37 12.95 30.06
C ASP A 55 1.15 14.44 29.73
N GLU A 56 2.19 15.12 29.23
CA GLU A 56 2.19 16.54 28.85
C GLU A 56 1.14 16.92 27.80
N HIS A 57 0.52 15.97 27.10
CA HIS A 57 -0.51 16.23 26.09
C HIS A 57 -1.94 16.21 26.65
N ASN A 58 -2.14 16.17 27.97
CA ASN A 58 -3.46 16.09 28.59
C ASN A 58 -4.40 17.24 28.20
N ASP A 59 -3.88 18.45 28.05
CA ASP A 59 -4.71 19.60 27.67
C ASP A 59 -5.20 19.47 26.23
N LEU A 60 -4.37 18.93 25.33
CA LEU A 60 -4.76 18.61 23.97
C LEU A 60 -5.86 17.54 23.91
N ARG A 61 -5.73 16.48 24.73
CA ARG A 61 -6.76 15.43 24.86
C ARG A 61 -8.08 16.00 25.37
N LYS A 62 -8.04 16.86 26.40
CA LYS A 62 -9.23 17.55 26.93
C LYS A 62 -9.89 18.42 25.89
N LEU A 63 -9.13 19.21 25.14
CA LEU A 63 -9.63 20.04 24.05
C LEU A 63 -10.40 19.20 23.02
N ILE A 64 -9.77 18.14 22.52
CA ILE A 64 -10.35 17.27 21.50
C ILE A 64 -11.60 16.55 22.05
N LEU A 65 -11.47 15.81 23.15
CA LEU A 65 -12.56 15.00 23.70
C LEU A 65 -13.70 15.80 24.30
N GLY A 66 -13.44 17.04 24.70
CA GLY A 66 -14.48 17.99 25.16
C GLY A 66 -15.23 18.67 24.01
N SER A 67 -14.62 18.76 22.82
CA SER A 67 -15.22 19.40 21.64
C SER A 67 -15.86 18.40 20.70
N LEU A 68 -15.33 17.18 20.60
CA LEU A 68 -15.71 16.14 19.64
C LEU A 68 -16.30 14.91 20.35
N GLU A 69 -17.24 14.27 19.66
CA GLU A 69 -17.70 12.92 19.93
C GLU A 69 -17.24 12.03 18.76
N LEU A 70 -16.16 11.26 18.98
CA LEU A 70 -15.54 10.43 17.99
C LEU A 70 -16.20 9.05 17.94
N HIS A 71 -16.77 8.70 16.81
CA HIS A 71 -17.36 7.39 16.53
C HIS A 71 -16.44 6.66 15.56
N ILE A 72 -15.91 5.50 15.94
CA ILE A 72 -14.85 4.81 15.20
C ILE A 72 -15.25 3.36 14.93
N VAL A 73 -15.22 2.95 13.67
CA VAL A 73 -15.32 1.55 13.22
C VAL A 73 -13.95 1.15 12.68
N PRO A 74 -13.07 0.57 13.51
CA PRO A 74 -11.67 0.38 13.12
C PRO A 74 -11.49 -0.73 12.07
N MET A 75 -12.41 -1.67 11.98
CA MET A 75 -12.38 -2.78 11.03
C MET A 75 -13.80 -3.10 10.59
N LEU A 76 -14.18 -2.62 9.40
CA LEU A 76 -15.54 -2.84 8.88
C LEU A 76 -15.69 -4.23 8.25
N ASN A 77 -14.63 -4.77 7.63
CA ASN A 77 -14.59 -6.05 6.94
C ASN A 77 -13.66 -7.06 7.62
N PRO A 78 -14.06 -7.65 8.77
CA PRO A 78 -13.19 -8.59 9.49
C PRO A 78 -12.98 -9.92 8.74
N ASP A 79 -13.86 -10.31 7.82
CA ASP A 79 -13.70 -11.50 7.00
C ASP A 79 -12.62 -11.29 5.93
N GLY A 80 -12.68 -10.15 5.22
CA GLY A 80 -11.64 -9.77 4.28
C GLY A 80 -10.29 -9.57 4.96
N ALA A 81 -10.27 -8.96 6.15
CA ALA A 81 -9.06 -8.79 6.95
C ALA A 81 -8.41 -10.14 7.31
N GLN A 82 -9.20 -11.10 7.76
CA GLN A 82 -8.72 -12.45 8.08
C GLN A 82 -8.09 -13.13 6.87
N GLN A 83 -8.63 -12.89 5.68
CA GLN A 83 -8.16 -13.50 4.45
C GLN A 83 -7.17 -12.63 3.67
N TRP A 84 -6.87 -11.42 4.17
CA TRP A 84 -6.05 -10.42 3.50
C TRP A 84 -6.51 -10.19 2.06
N LYS A 85 -7.79 -9.87 1.90
CA LYS A 85 -8.40 -9.59 0.60
C LYS A 85 -9.28 -8.34 0.65
N ARG A 86 -9.38 -7.67 -0.48
CA ARG A 86 -10.20 -6.46 -0.63
C ARG A 86 -11.67 -6.70 -0.29
N ARG A 87 -12.26 -7.73 -0.88
CA ARG A 87 -13.71 -8.02 -0.82
C ARG A 87 -14.09 -8.75 0.46
N ASN A 88 -15.37 -8.70 0.84
CA ASN A 88 -15.89 -9.53 1.92
C ASN A 88 -16.04 -11.01 1.49
N ASP A 89 -16.59 -11.85 2.34
CA ASP A 89 -16.68 -13.30 2.06
C ASP A 89 -17.75 -13.67 1.01
N LEU A 90 -18.59 -12.73 0.61
CA LEU A 90 -19.49 -12.86 -0.55
C LEU A 90 -18.86 -12.37 -1.86
N GLU A 91 -17.55 -12.07 -1.89
CA GLU A 91 -16.85 -11.49 -3.03
C GLU A 91 -17.37 -10.10 -3.45
N ILE A 92 -18.08 -9.41 -2.53
CA ILE A 92 -18.62 -8.08 -2.77
C ILE A 92 -17.63 -7.02 -2.26
N ASP A 93 -17.35 -6.02 -3.10
CA ASP A 93 -16.66 -4.80 -2.70
C ASP A 93 -17.62 -3.95 -1.86
N ILE A 94 -17.35 -3.83 -0.56
CA ILE A 94 -18.22 -3.09 0.36
C ILE A 94 -18.29 -1.60 -0.07
N ASN A 95 -17.20 -1.04 -0.61
CA ASN A 95 -17.22 0.33 -1.14
C ASN A 95 -17.88 0.45 -2.53
N ARG A 96 -18.68 -0.53 -2.91
CA ARG A 96 -19.62 -0.49 -4.06
C ARG A 96 -21.05 -0.89 -3.67
N ASP A 97 -21.33 -0.94 -2.35
CA ASP A 97 -22.59 -1.44 -1.81
C ASP A 97 -23.44 -0.36 -1.10
N ALA A 98 -23.00 0.91 -1.09
CA ALA A 98 -23.66 1.98 -0.35
C ALA A 98 -25.13 2.22 -0.77
N ARG A 99 -25.50 1.87 -2.01
CA ARG A 99 -26.87 1.99 -2.52
C ARG A 99 -27.74 0.76 -2.26
N MET A 100 -27.19 -0.42 -2.53
CA MET A 100 -27.97 -1.66 -2.46
C MET A 100 -28.00 -2.24 -1.04
N LEU A 101 -26.93 -2.04 -0.26
CA LEU A 101 -26.79 -2.53 1.11
C LEU A 101 -27.03 -4.04 1.22
N VAL A 102 -26.47 -4.80 0.29
CA VAL A 102 -26.55 -6.26 0.24
C VAL A 102 -25.72 -6.88 1.35
N THR A 103 -24.56 -6.26 1.66
CA THR A 103 -23.64 -6.78 2.67
C THR A 103 -24.06 -6.42 4.09
N PRO A 104 -23.89 -7.31 5.08
CA PRO A 104 -24.15 -6.98 6.48
C PRO A 104 -23.25 -5.84 6.99
N GLU A 105 -22.00 -5.79 6.53
CA GLU A 105 -21.03 -4.75 6.83
C GLU A 105 -21.51 -3.36 6.34
N GLY A 106 -21.95 -3.28 5.09
CA GLY A 106 -22.50 -2.05 4.51
C GLY A 106 -23.75 -1.57 5.24
N ARG A 107 -24.66 -2.51 5.60
CA ARG A 107 -25.85 -2.18 6.41
C ARG A 107 -25.47 -1.67 7.79
N ALA A 108 -24.47 -2.27 8.46
CA ALA A 108 -24.02 -1.85 9.78
C ALA A 108 -23.49 -0.41 9.76
N LEU A 109 -22.61 -0.09 8.80
CA LEU A 109 -22.04 1.26 8.64
C LEU A 109 -23.13 2.29 8.31
N MET A 110 -24.01 2.00 7.35
CA MET A 110 -25.10 2.91 6.96
C MET A 110 -26.06 3.16 8.14
N SER A 111 -26.43 2.12 8.87
CA SER A 111 -27.31 2.23 10.04
C SER A 111 -26.69 3.07 11.16
N LEU A 112 -25.39 2.89 11.40
CA LEU A 112 -24.63 3.69 12.37
C LEU A 112 -24.64 5.17 11.93
N ALA A 113 -24.26 5.48 10.70
CA ALA A 113 -24.21 6.85 10.18
C ALA A 113 -25.57 7.56 10.29
N LYS A 114 -26.66 6.88 9.91
CA LYS A 114 -28.02 7.41 10.06
C LYS A 114 -28.42 7.66 11.52
N LYS A 115 -27.96 6.79 12.43
CA LYS A 115 -28.30 6.90 13.87
C LYS A 115 -27.55 8.05 14.53
N ILE A 116 -26.24 8.20 14.27
CA ILE A 116 -25.40 9.21 14.95
C ILE A 116 -25.48 10.57 14.26
N GLN A 117 -25.79 10.63 12.95
CA GLN A 117 -25.85 11.85 12.14
C GLN A 117 -24.54 12.68 12.28
N PRO A 118 -23.37 12.13 11.92
CA PRO A 118 -22.11 12.85 12.08
C PRO A 118 -22.06 14.03 11.09
N VAL A 119 -21.34 15.09 11.48
CA VAL A 119 -21.09 16.26 10.63
C VAL A 119 -19.92 16.02 9.69
N ILE A 120 -18.95 15.20 10.14
CA ILE A 120 -17.69 14.92 9.44
C ILE A 120 -17.47 13.41 9.43
N GLY A 121 -16.96 12.89 8.31
CA GLY A 121 -16.60 11.50 8.11
C GLY A 121 -15.17 11.34 7.61
N PHE A 122 -14.42 10.36 8.11
CA PHE A 122 -13.13 9.95 7.58
C PHE A 122 -13.23 8.52 7.05
N ASN A 123 -13.07 8.38 5.74
CA ASN A 123 -13.03 7.11 5.01
C ASN A 123 -11.57 6.72 4.81
N LEU A 124 -11.11 5.70 5.53
CA LEU A 124 -9.69 5.39 5.64
C LEU A 124 -9.36 4.14 4.82
N HIS A 125 -8.49 4.33 3.84
CA HIS A 125 -8.10 3.34 2.83
C HIS A 125 -6.59 3.24 2.66
N ASP A 126 -6.17 2.24 1.90
CA ASP A 126 -4.83 2.10 1.37
C ASP A 126 -4.88 2.04 -0.16
N GLN A 127 -4.00 2.78 -0.82
CA GLN A 127 -3.77 2.67 -2.27
C GLN A 127 -2.49 1.90 -2.58
N SER A 128 -2.30 1.56 -3.86
CA SER A 128 -1.03 1.01 -4.35
C SER A 128 0.15 1.93 -4.03
N THR A 129 1.26 1.34 -3.61
CA THR A 129 2.54 2.05 -3.37
C THR A 129 3.13 2.68 -4.63
N LEU A 130 2.64 2.31 -5.81
CA LEU A 130 3.17 2.71 -7.10
C LEU A 130 2.54 4.00 -7.67
N TYR A 131 1.83 4.75 -6.82
CA TYR A 131 1.37 6.09 -7.15
C TYR A 131 2.38 7.16 -6.74
N ALA A 132 2.57 8.15 -7.63
CA ALA A 132 3.34 9.37 -7.38
C ALA A 132 2.41 10.56 -7.12
N ALA A 133 2.90 11.56 -6.41
CA ALA A 133 2.27 12.86 -6.25
C ALA A 133 2.63 13.76 -7.45
N GLY A 134 1.85 13.65 -8.53
CA GLY A 134 2.13 14.25 -9.82
C GLY A 134 2.98 13.32 -10.72
N ARG A 135 3.58 13.92 -11.76
CA ARG A 135 4.44 13.19 -12.73
C ARG A 135 5.91 13.38 -12.38
N ASN A 136 6.33 12.82 -11.27
CA ASN A 136 7.70 12.86 -10.76
C ASN A 136 7.99 11.60 -9.92
N ASP A 137 9.13 11.53 -9.26
CA ASP A 137 9.58 10.44 -8.39
C ASP A 137 9.03 10.50 -6.96
N ASN A 138 8.31 11.55 -6.58
CA ASN A 138 7.71 11.67 -5.26
C ASN A 138 6.57 10.69 -5.08
N THR A 139 6.71 9.76 -4.15
CA THR A 139 5.62 8.85 -3.79
C THR A 139 4.39 9.61 -3.32
N ALA A 140 3.19 9.23 -3.77
CA ALA A 140 1.95 9.67 -3.15
C ALA A 140 1.80 8.95 -1.80
N THR A 141 2.48 9.48 -0.77
CA THR A 141 2.56 8.85 0.55
C THR A 141 1.22 8.84 1.26
N LEU A 142 0.48 9.95 1.17
CA LEU A 142 -0.94 10.02 1.48
C LEU A 142 -1.65 10.75 0.35
N SER A 143 -2.82 10.25 -0.03
CA SER A 143 -3.69 10.92 -0.97
C SER A 143 -5.03 11.23 -0.34
N PHE A 144 -5.59 12.39 -0.66
CA PHE A 144 -6.84 12.86 -0.11
C PHE A 144 -7.90 13.07 -1.18
N LEU A 145 -9.16 12.92 -0.78
CA LEU A 145 -10.29 13.28 -1.60
C LEU A 145 -11.42 13.86 -0.73
N ALA A 146 -11.98 14.98 -1.17
CA ALA A 146 -13.32 15.42 -0.79
C ALA A 146 -14.28 14.86 -1.86
N PRO A 147 -14.96 13.73 -1.61
CA PRO A 147 -15.75 13.05 -2.62
C PRO A 147 -16.81 13.95 -3.26
N ALA A 148 -17.07 13.76 -4.54
CA ALA A 148 -18.22 14.38 -5.19
C ALA A 148 -19.53 13.77 -4.63
N TYR A 149 -20.61 14.52 -4.69
CA TYR A 149 -21.96 14.05 -4.34
C TYR A 149 -22.91 14.05 -5.54
N ASP A 150 -22.42 14.54 -6.67
CA ASP A 150 -23.13 14.62 -7.95
C ASP A 150 -22.15 14.51 -9.13
N TYR A 151 -22.68 14.22 -10.33
CA TYR A 151 -21.88 14.11 -11.56
C TYR A 151 -21.19 15.42 -11.98
N PRO A 152 -21.79 16.61 -11.80
CA PRO A 152 -21.10 17.89 -12.06
C PRO A 152 -19.97 18.18 -11.10
N LYS A 153 -19.77 17.37 -10.04
CA LYS A 153 -18.75 17.60 -9.01
C LYS A 153 -18.91 18.93 -8.29
N SER A 154 -20.15 19.30 -8.01
CA SER A 154 -20.51 20.60 -7.44
C SER A 154 -19.87 20.83 -6.07
N MET A 155 -19.62 22.10 -5.74
CA MET A 155 -19.10 22.51 -4.45
C MET A 155 -20.20 23.12 -3.59
N ASN A 156 -20.63 22.39 -2.55
CA ASN A 156 -21.54 22.86 -1.52
C ASN A 156 -20.81 23.02 -0.17
N GLU A 157 -21.47 23.48 0.87
CA GLU A 157 -20.88 23.71 2.18
C GLU A 157 -20.37 22.40 2.83
N VAL A 158 -20.94 21.23 2.46
CA VAL A 158 -20.51 19.92 2.95
C VAL A 158 -19.17 19.55 2.34
N ARG A 159 -19.04 19.62 1.01
CA ARG A 159 -17.80 19.34 0.29
C ARG A 159 -16.73 20.40 0.59
N LYS A 160 -17.11 21.67 0.70
CA LYS A 160 -16.22 22.75 1.11
C LYS A 160 -15.53 22.46 2.45
N ARG A 161 -16.30 22.04 3.47
CA ARG A 161 -15.76 21.68 4.79
C ARG A 161 -14.75 20.53 4.70
N ALA A 162 -15.07 19.47 3.93
CA ALA A 162 -14.15 18.36 3.69
C ALA A 162 -12.84 18.86 3.04
N THR A 163 -12.94 19.69 2.00
CA THR A 163 -11.77 20.29 1.31
C THR A 163 -10.93 21.14 2.27
N GLN A 164 -11.53 21.96 3.12
CA GLN A 164 -10.82 22.78 4.09
C GLN A 164 -10.07 21.92 5.13
N LEU A 165 -10.65 20.82 5.58
CA LEU A 165 -9.97 19.87 6.47
C LEU A 165 -8.81 19.15 5.77
N ILE A 166 -8.95 18.80 4.49
CA ILE A 166 -7.84 18.26 3.70
C ILE A 166 -6.68 19.27 3.64
N LEU A 167 -6.97 20.54 3.38
CA LEU A 167 -5.94 21.58 3.35
C LEU A 167 -5.20 21.72 4.68
N THR A 168 -5.92 21.65 5.81
CA THR A 168 -5.32 21.66 7.14
C THR A 168 -4.36 20.46 7.34
N MET A 169 -4.81 19.24 6.96
CA MET A 169 -3.96 18.07 7.04
C MET A 169 -2.76 18.14 6.09
N ASN A 170 -2.97 18.60 4.86
CA ASN A 170 -1.90 18.79 3.89
C ASN A 170 -0.83 19.76 4.40
N GLU A 171 -1.21 20.92 4.93
CA GLU A 171 -0.28 21.89 5.49
C GLU A 171 0.60 21.26 6.59
N ALA A 172 -0.01 20.54 7.52
CA ALA A 172 0.72 19.85 8.58
C ALA A 172 1.68 18.78 8.01
N LEU A 173 1.23 17.99 7.02
CA LEU A 173 2.01 16.90 6.41
C LEU A 173 3.15 17.40 5.53
N GLN A 174 3.01 18.54 4.85
CA GLN A 174 4.09 19.13 4.06
C GLN A 174 5.34 19.42 4.92
N THR A 175 5.20 19.59 6.23
CA THR A 175 6.33 19.73 7.15
C THR A 175 7.10 18.42 7.38
N LYS A 176 6.50 17.27 7.10
CA LYS A 176 7.04 15.92 7.33
C LYS A 176 7.45 15.22 6.04
N VAL A 177 6.63 15.36 5.01
CA VAL A 177 6.79 14.69 3.71
C VAL A 177 6.52 15.68 2.56
N PRO A 178 7.37 16.71 2.38
CA PRO A 178 7.17 17.76 1.39
C PRO A 178 7.05 17.17 -0.03
N GLY A 179 6.02 17.60 -0.76
CA GLY A 179 5.77 17.17 -2.14
C GLY A 179 5.24 15.73 -2.30
N LYS A 180 4.94 15.02 -1.20
CA LYS A 180 4.50 13.61 -1.22
C LYS A 180 3.02 13.42 -0.85
N ILE A 181 2.24 14.49 -0.92
CA ILE A 181 0.78 14.46 -0.72
C ILE A 181 0.11 14.67 -2.07
N ALA A 182 -0.93 13.88 -2.36
CA ALA A 182 -1.65 13.94 -3.62
C ALA A 182 -3.17 14.10 -3.43
N LYS A 183 -3.87 14.47 -4.51
CA LYS A 183 -5.33 14.34 -4.63
C LYS A 183 -5.66 13.01 -5.30
N TYR A 184 -6.67 12.32 -4.79
CA TYR A 184 -7.26 11.14 -5.43
C TYR A 184 -8.33 11.57 -6.44
N ASP A 185 -8.65 10.70 -7.40
CA ASP A 185 -9.68 10.97 -8.43
C ASP A 185 -11.06 11.21 -7.80
N ASP A 186 -11.72 12.30 -8.19
CA ASP A 186 -13.02 12.73 -7.69
C ASP A 186 -14.21 12.34 -8.61
N ALA A 187 -14.04 11.33 -9.46
CA ALA A 187 -15.14 10.80 -10.25
C ALA A 187 -16.27 10.30 -9.34
N PHE A 188 -17.49 10.87 -9.55
CA PHE A 188 -18.64 10.53 -8.73
C PHE A 188 -19.10 9.09 -8.96
N ASP A 189 -19.13 8.29 -7.90
CA ASP A 189 -19.71 6.95 -7.90
C ASP A 189 -20.69 6.76 -6.72
N PRO A 190 -22.02 6.83 -6.96
CA PRO A 190 -23.00 6.74 -5.89
C PRO A 190 -23.05 5.37 -5.20
N ARG A 191 -22.27 4.38 -5.66
CA ARG A 191 -22.11 3.09 -4.97
C ARG A 191 -21.08 3.16 -3.84
N CYS A 192 -20.21 4.20 -3.86
CA CYS A 192 -19.20 4.40 -2.84
C CYS A 192 -19.78 5.05 -1.57
N PHE A 193 -19.32 4.61 -0.40
CA PHE A 193 -19.77 5.17 0.88
C PHE A 193 -19.33 6.62 1.04
N GLY A 194 -18.14 7.00 0.57
CA GLY A 194 -17.65 8.38 0.62
C GLY A 194 -18.61 9.35 -0.07
N ASP A 195 -18.95 9.06 -1.32
CA ASP A 195 -19.85 9.86 -2.18
C ASP A 195 -21.28 9.91 -1.62
N THR A 196 -21.77 8.75 -1.20
CA THR A 196 -23.10 8.65 -0.60
C THR A 196 -23.20 9.45 0.70
N PHE A 197 -22.22 9.36 1.59
CA PHE A 197 -22.22 10.12 2.83
C PHE A 197 -22.07 11.62 2.59
N GLN A 198 -21.25 12.00 1.60
CA GLN A 198 -21.16 13.39 1.16
C GLN A 198 -22.52 13.93 0.73
N GLY A 199 -23.29 13.15 -0.06
CA GLY A 199 -24.65 13.47 -0.46
C GLY A 199 -25.65 13.49 0.69
N MET A 200 -25.40 12.74 1.76
CA MET A 200 -26.21 12.74 3.00
C MET A 200 -25.92 13.93 3.95
N GLY A 201 -24.99 14.82 3.59
CA GLY A 201 -24.63 15.97 4.42
C GLY A 201 -23.48 15.74 5.38
N ILE A 202 -22.78 14.60 5.27
CA ILE A 202 -21.60 14.28 6.06
C ILE A 202 -20.36 14.73 5.28
N SER A 203 -19.62 15.73 5.77
CA SER A 203 -18.37 16.18 5.14
C SER A 203 -17.32 15.08 5.18
N THR A 204 -17.29 14.26 4.13
CA THR A 204 -16.47 13.06 4.07
C THR A 204 -15.09 13.37 3.47
N ILE A 205 -14.06 12.89 4.13
CA ILE A 205 -12.67 12.93 3.69
C ILE A 205 -12.20 11.50 3.44
N LEU A 206 -11.80 11.17 2.22
CA LEU A 206 -11.06 9.96 1.92
C LEU A 206 -9.58 10.20 2.23
N ILE A 207 -8.94 9.23 2.88
CA ILE A 207 -7.50 9.17 3.08
C ILE A 207 -7.01 7.83 2.52
N GLU A 208 -6.11 7.88 1.56
CA GLU A 208 -5.45 6.71 0.96
C GLU A 208 -3.99 6.65 1.43
N SER A 209 -3.63 5.59 2.11
CA SER A 209 -2.25 5.30 2.53
C SER A 209 -1.49 4.65 1.37
N GLY A 210 -0.55 5.37 0.78
CA GLY A 210 0.20 4.95 -0.41
C GLY A 210 1.54 4.30 -0.10
N GLY A 211 2.61 4.82 -0.70
CA GLY A 211 3.98 4.32 -0.57
C GLY A 211 4.93 5.34 0.05
N PHE A 212 6.00 4.83 0.67
CA PHE A 212 7.13 5.63 1.11
C PHE A 212 8.42 4.83 0.95
N TYR A 213 9.52 5.49 0.58
CA TYR A 213 10.81 4.82 0.39
C TYR A 213 11.28 4.15 1.69
N ALA A 214 11.76 2.91 1.60
CA ALA A 214 12.22 2.11 2.73
C ALA A 214 11.16 1.85 3.85
N ASP A 215 9.86 1.98 3.53
CA ASP A 215 8.76 1.70 4.47
C ASP A 215 7.79 0.63 3.90
N PRO A 216 8.24 -0.60 3.61
CA PRO A 216 7.41 -1.63 2.99
C PRO A 216 6.23 -2.07 3.87
N GLU A 217 6.36 -1.98 5.19
CA GLU A 217 5.31 -2.29 6.17
C GLU A 217 4.44 -1.07 6.53
N LYS A 218 4.62 0.06 5.84
CA LYS A 218 3.87 1.31 6.02
C LYS A 218 3.86 1.85 7.47
N GLN A 219 4.91 1.58 8.26
CA GLN A 219 4.98 2.03 9.66
C GLN A 219 5.14 3.56 9.77
N TYR A 220 5.90 4.17 8.87
CA TYR A 220 6.00 5.61 8.80
C TYR A 220 4.68 6.23 8.28
N ILE A 221 4.04 5.62 7.30
CA ILE A 221 2.73 6.04 6.79
C ILE A 221 1.65 5.93 7.87
N ARG A 222 1.66 4.87 8.69
CA ARG A 222 0.83 4.73 9.91
C ARG A 222 0.99 5.94 10.83
N LYS A 223 2.23 6.35 11.12
CA LYS A 223 2.52 7.54 11.92
C LYS A 223 1.99 8.82 11.27
N LEU A 224 2.08 8.95 9.94
CA LEU A 224 1.54 10.09 9.21
C LEU A 224 0.01 10.14 9.24
N ASN A 225 -0.69 9.00 9.16
CA ASN A 225 -2.14 8.93 9.38
C ASN A 225 -2.54 9.43 10.77
N PHE A 226 -1.85 8.93 11.82
CA PHE A 226 -2.06 9.39 13.18
C PHE A 226 -1.88 10.92 13.28
N TYR A 227 -0.80 11.45 12.72
CA TYR A 227 -0.49 12.88 12.74
C TYR A 227 -1.54 13.70 11.98
N ALA A 228 -1.96 13.26 10.80
CA ALA A 228 -2.99 13.91 10.00
C ALA A 228 -4.33 13.99 10.73
N LEU A 229 -4.79 12.85 11.28
CA LEU A 229 -6.05 12.77 12.03
C LEU A 229 -6.03 13.63 13.29
N LEU A 230 -4.92 13.63 14.04
CA LEU A 230 -4.78 14.45 15.22
C LEU A 230 -4.87 15.95 14.89
N ASN A 231 -4.18 16.41 13.82
CA ASN A 231 -4.27 17.80 13.34
C ASN A 231 -5.69 18.14 12.89
N ALA A 232 -6.37 17.24 12.18
CA ALA A 232 -7.77 17.44 11.81
C ALA A 232 -8.66 17.61 13.04
N PHE A 233 -8.51 16.77 14.07
CA PHE A 233 -9.32 16.85 15.29
C PHE A 233 -9.10 18.18 16.05
N VAL A 234 -7.85 18.64 16.15
CA VAL A 234 -7.55 19.96 16.73
C VAL A 234 -8.24 21.05 15.93
N SER A 235 -8.09 21.04 14.61
CA SER A 235 -8.67 22.04 13.74
C SER A 235 -10.21 22.04 13.78
N ILE A 236 -10.83 20.87 13.93
CA ILE A 236 -12.30 20.78 14.11
C ILE A 236 -12.71 21.35 15.48
N ALA A 237 -11.96 21.02 16.54
CA ALA A 237 -12.25 21.49 17.89
C ALA A 237 -12.16 23.02 17.99
N GLU A 238 -11.15 23.62 17.38
CA GLU A 238 -10.90 25.06 17.36
C GLU A 238 -11.61 25.79 16.20
N LYS A 239 -12.17 25.04 15.23
CA LYS A 239 -12.77 25.55 13.99
C LYS A 239 -11.81 26.32 13.09
N THR A 240 -10.52 26.05 13.18
CA THR A 240 -9.49 26.76 12.39
C THR A 240 -9.49 26.39 10.91
N TYR A 241 -10.00 25.21 10.54
CA TYR A 241 -10.13 24.77 9.14
C TYR A 241 -10.91 25.76 8.26
N VAL A 242 -11.83 26.56 8.82
CA VAL A 242 -12.63 27.52 8.06
C VAL A 242 -11.78 28.64 7.42
N ASN A 243 -10.56 28.84 7.92
CA ASN A 243 -9.63 29.85 7.42
C ASN A 243 -8.87 29.39 6.17
N GLN A 244 -8.97 28.12 5.80
CA GLN A 244 -8.29 27.56 4.63
C GLN A 244 -8.87 28.10 3.32
N ASN A 245 -7.99 28.53 2.42
CA ASN A 245 -8.37 29.01 1.11
C ASN A 245 -8.58 27.82 0.15
N LEU A 246 -9.80 27.66 -0.35
CA LEU A 246 -10.16 26.55 -1.25
C LEU A 246 -9.32 26.49 -2.53
N ALA A 247 -8.84 27.64 -3.03
CA ALA A 247 -7.99 27.68 -4.23
C ALA A 247 -6.67 26.91 -4.04
N ASP A 248 -6.22 26.71 -2.81
CA ASP A 248 -5.00 25.97 -2.51
C ASP A 248 -5.18 24.44 -2.71
N TYR A 249 -6.42 23.94 -2.76
CA TYR A 249 -6.71 22.54 -3.06
C TYR A 249 -6.23 22.16 -4.47
N GLU A 250 -6.34 23.07 -5.43
CA GLU A 250 -5.87 22.84 -6.80
C GLU A 250 -4.34 22.79 -6.92
N LYS A 251 -3.62 23.26 -5.90
CA LYS A 251 -2.15 23.17 -5.86
C LYS A 251 -1.63 21.79 -5.38
N ILE A 252 -2.50 20.98 -4.76
CA ILE A 252 -2.13 19.60 -4.39
C ILE A 252 -2.01 18.78 -5.68
N SER A 253 -0.90 18.08 -5.85
CA SER A 253 -0.63 17.26 -7.03
C SER A 253 -1.68 16.17 -7.23
N GLU A 254 -2.00 15.86 -8.47
CA GLU A 254 -2.84 14.70 -8.80
C GLU A 254 -2.11 13.38 -8.54
N ASN A 255 -2.85 12.37 -8.13
CA ASN A 255 -2.36 11.00 -7.98
C ASN A 255 -2.05 10.40 -9.36
N SER A 256 -0.85 9.88 -9.57
CA SER A 256 -0.40 9.33 -10.86
C SER A 256 0.20 7.94 -10.70
N ARG A 257 -0.34 6.94 -11.40
CA ARG A 257 0.25 5.58 -11.45
C ARG A 257 1.48 5.59 -12.36
N SER A 258 2.62 6.06 -11.84
CA SER A 258 3.86 6.28 -12.61
C SER A 258 5.11 5.76 -11.92
N LEU A 259 4.96 4.92 -10.87
CA LEU A 259 6.10 4.30 -10.20
C LEU A 259 6.17 2.80 -10.46
N TYR A 260 7.39 2.27 -10.45
CA TYR A 260 7.73 0.86 -10.39
C TYR A 260 8.51 0.56 -9.12
N ASP A 261 8.47 -0.68 -8.65
CA ASP A 261 9.37 -1.10 -7.56
C ASP A 261 10.83 -1.08 -8.01
N VAL A 262 11.09 -1.52 -9.24
CA VAL A 262 12.40 -1.42 -9.88
C VAL A 262 12.25 -0.99 -11.33
N LEU A 263 13.07 -0.04 -11.72
CA LEU A 263 13.17 0.43 -13.09
C LEU A 263 14.62 0.23 -13.59
N ILE A 264 14.77 -0.59 -14.62
CA ILE A 264 16.05 -0.86 -15.27
C ILE A 264 16.04 -0.21 -16.64
N ARG A 265 16.92 0.78 -16.82
CA ARG A 265 17.00 1.56 -18.07
C ARG A 265 18.09 1.04 -18.98
N ASN A 266 17.81 1.04 -20.28
CA ASN A 266 18.79 0.82 -21.35
C ASN A 266 19.50 -0.54 -21.31
N VAL A 267 18.86 -1.60 -20.79
CA VAL A 267 19.49 -2.93 -20.69
C VAL A 267 19.51 -3.63 -22.06
N SER A 268 20.61 -4.31 -22.37
CA SER A 268 20.71 -5.18 -23.55
C SER A 268 20.06 -6.53 -23.25
N ILE A 269 19.17 -6.97 -24.15
CA ILE A 269 18.45 -8.25 -24.06
C ILE A 269 18.68 -9.02 -25.36
N SER A 270 18.85 -10.35 -25.25
CA SER A 270 18.83 -11.28 -26.39
C SER A 270 17.59 -12.17 -26.28
N LYS A 271 16.76 -12.17 -27.33
CA LYS A 271 15.56 -13.02 -27.40
C LYS A 271 15.47 -13.63 -28.77
N GLU A 272 15.45 -14.96 -28.87
CA GLU A 272 15.34 -15.71 -30.11
C GLU A 272 16.41 -15.31 -31.17
N GLY A 273 17.63 -15.02 -30.69
CA GLY A 273 18.74 -14.60 -31.54
C GLY A 273 18.74 -13.11 -31.92
N ILE A 274 17.70 -12.35 -31.54
CA ILE A 274 17.60 -10.90 -31.75
C ILE A 274 18.16 -10.19 -30.52
N GLN A 275 19.13 -9.31 -30.74
CA GLN A 275 19.64 -8.41 -29.70
C GLN A 275 18.99 -7.03 -29.81
N PHE A 276 18.49 -6.51 -28.72
CA PHE A 276 17.90 -5.18 -28.65
C PHE A 276 18.14 -4.57 -27.27
N ARG A 277 17.98 -3.26 -27.20
CA ARG A 277 18.08 -2.50 -25.94
C ARG A 277 16.72 -1.94 -25.56
N THR A 278 16.35 -2.09 -24.29
CA THR A 278 15.05 -1.63 -23.79
C THR A 278 15.10 -1.30 -22.31
N ASN A 279 13.99 -0.82 -21.77
CA ASN A 279 13.80 -0.63 -20.33
C ASN A 279 12.88 -1.72 -19.77
N LEU A 280 12.98 -1.95 -18.47
CA LEU A 280 12.18 -2.91 -17.72
C LEU A 280 11.54 -2.21 -16.52
N GLY A 281 10.20 -2.27 -16.44
CA GLY A 281 9.44 -1.91 -15.25
C GLY A 281 9.08 -3.19 -14.48
N ILE A 282 9.44 -3.26 -13.20
CA ILE A 282 9.19 -4.42 -12.32
C ILE A 282 8.31 -3.99 -11.17
N VAL A 283 7.30 -4.81 -10.86
CA VAL A 283 6.41 -4.62 -9.72
C VAL A 283 6.45 -5.82 -8.78
N ARG A 284 6.31 -5.57 -7.49
CA ARG A 284 6.20 -6.56 -6.42
C ARG A 284 4.79 -6.55 -5.85
N SER A 285 4.13 -7.68 -5.90
CA SER A 285 2.81 -7.86 -5.30
C SER A 285 2.93 -8.69 -4.03
N GLN A 286 2.26 -8.27 -2.97
CA GLN A 286 2.12 -9.06 -1.76
C GLN A 286 1.22 -10.27 -2.01
N ILE A 287 1.64 -11.42 -1.53
CA ILE A 287 0.88 -12.66 -1.55
C ILE A 287 0.81 -13.18 -0.12
N LYS A 288 -0.40 -13.43 0.35
CA LYS A 288 -0.61 -14.06 1.64
C LYS A 288 -0.10 -15.51 1.63
N GLY A 289 0.64 -15.87 2.64
CA GLY A 289 1.04 -17.24 2.88
C GLY A 289 -0.11 -18.11 3.38
N PRO A 290 0.04 -19.44 3.31
CA PRO A 290 -1.01 -20.39 3.69
C PRO A 290 -1.34 -20.39 5.19
N ASP A 291 -0.44 -19.92 6.03
CA ASP A 291 -0.51 -19.94 7.48
C ASP A 291 -1.12 -18.68 8.13
N PHE A 292 -1.76 -17.81 7.35
CA PHE A 292 -2.37 -16.53 7.77
C PHE A 292 -1.42 -15.55 8.49
N GLY A 293 -0.25 -15.98 8.91
CA GLY A 293 0.75 -15.18 9.62
C GLY A 293 1.97 -14.82 8.79
N SER A 294 2.08 -15.33 7.56
CA SER A 294 3.17 -15.00 6.66
C SER A 294 2.70 -14.24 5.43
N MET A 295 3.56 -13.32 4.99
CA MET A 295 3.44 -12.59 3.73
C MET A 295 4.62 -12.95 2.85
N SER A 296 4.38 -13.05 1.56
CA SER A 296 5.43 -13.21 0.56
C SER A 296 5.26 -12.19 -0.55
N TYR A 297 6.31 -11.99 -1.31
CA TYR A 297 6.26 -11.12 -2.49
C TYR A 297 6.39 -11.95 -3.76
N ASN A 298 5.79 -11.45 -4.84
CA ASN A 298 5.96 -11.94 -6.18
C ASN A 298 6.36 -10.78 -7.09
N GLY A 299 7.65 -10.71 -7.42
CA GLY A 299 8.20 -9.72 -8.33
C GLY A 299 8.03 -10.14 -9.78
N ARG A 300 7.41 -9.31 -10.61
CA ARG A 300 7.18 -9.57 -12.04
C ARG A 300 7.60 -8.40 -12.91
N ILE A 301 8.01 -8.72 -14.12
CA ILE A 301 8.18 -7.73 -15.19
C ILE A 301 6.78 -7.30 -15.62
N GLU A 302 6.43 -6.04 -15.40
CA GLU A 302 5.15 -5.46 -15.80
C GLU A 302 5.24 -4.75 -17.14
N GLU A 303 6.40 -4.13 -17.43
CA GLU A 303 6.58 -3.36 -18.67
C GLU A 303 7.93 -3.63 -19.31
N LEU A 304 7.93 -3.59 -20.64
CA LEU A 304 9.09 -3.64 -21.51
C LEU A 304 8.95 -2.54 -22.56
N GLY A 305 9.86 -1.59 -22.61
CA GLY A 305 9.82 -0.57 -23.67
C GLY A 305 10.07 0.84 -23.14
N ASP A 306 9.27 1.79 -23.62
CA ASP A 306 9.40 3.19 -23.24
C ASP A 306 8.71 3.46 -21.89
N VAL A 307 9.53 3.75 -20.92
CA VAL A 307 9.11 4.14 -19.55
C VAL A 307 9.73 5.47 -19.13
N GLU A 308 9.98 6.37 -20.09
CA GLU A 308 10.66 7.65 -19.89
C GLU A 308 9.95 8.53 -18.86
N LEU A 309 8.62 8.51 -18.85
CA LEU A 309 7.80 9.31 -17.94
C LEU A 309 7.48 8.61 -16.60
N THR A 310 8.20 7.55 -16.27
CA THR A 310 8.00 6.78 -15.05
C THR A 310 9.29 6.72 -14.24
N HIS A 311 9.15 6.39 -12.95
CA HIS A 311 10.25 6.32 -12.00
C HIS A 311 10.23 5.00 -11.23
N GLY A 312 11.34 4.64 -10.60
CA GLY A 312 11.47 3.46 -9.75
C GLY A 312 11.79 3.80 -8.32
N TYR A 313 11.34 2.97 -7.38
CA TYR A 313 11.91 3.01 -6.04
C TYR A 313 13.39 2.67 -6.07
N ASP A 314 13.77 1.70 -6.90
CA ASP A 314 15.14 1.40 -7.28
C ASP A 314 15.30 1.65 -8.78
N GLU A 315 16.28 2.46 -9.18
CA GLU A 315 16.60 2.70 -10.59
C GLU A 315 18.02 2.25 -10.91
N ILE A 316 18.18 1.53 -12.04
CA ILE A 316 19.46 1.05 -12.54
C ILE A 316 19.65 1.53 -13.95
N GLU A 317 20.71 2.32 -14.19
CA GLU A 317 21.19 2.57 -15.55
C GLU A 317 22.03 1.38 -16.04
N ALA A 318 21.51 0.64 -17.02
CA ALA A 318 22.04 -0.63 -17.47
C ALA A 318 22.62 -0.59 -18.91
N SER A 319 22.98 0.59 -19.44
CA SER A 319 23.47 0.75 -20.81
C SER A 319 24.74 -0.08 -21.12
N SER A 320 25.55 -0.38 -20.09
CA SER A 320 26.73 -1.25 -20.19
C SER A 320 26.47 -2.70 -19.74
N LEU A 321 25.21 -3.07 -19.51
CA LEU A 321 24.84 -4.36 -18.96
C LEU A 321 23.98 -5.17 -19.92
N THR A 322 24.12 -6.48 -19.85
CA THR A 322 23.29 -7.45 -20.56
C THR A 322 22.49 -8.27 -19.55
N LEU A 323 21.21 -8.43 -19.80
CA LEU A 323 20.36 -9.33 -19.03
C LEU A 323 20.69 -10.79 -19.40
N THR A 324 20.98 -11.59 -18.37
CA THR A 324 21.25 -13.02 -18.49
C THR A 324 20.33 -13.82 -17.54
N PRO A 325 19.80 -14.97 -17.96
CA PRO A 325 18.78 -15.69 -17.18
C PRO A 325 19.32 -16.38 -15.93
N GLY A 326 20.63 -16.43 -15.72
CA GLY A 326 21.28 -17.23 -14.70
C GLY A 326 21.35 -18.72 -15.03
N ASN A 327 22.24 -19.44 -14.36
CA ASN A 327 22.50 -20.86 -14.55
C ASN A 327 21.77 -21.72 -13.50
N ILE A 328 21.64 -23.02 -13.83
CA ILE A 328 21.13 -24.04 -12.91
C ILE A 328 22.33 -24.79 -12.31
N LYS A 329 22.40 -24.83 -10.97
CA LYS A 329 23.36 -25.63 -10.22
C LYS A 329 22.76 -27.00 -9.90
N LEU A 330 23.42 -28.07 -10.32
CA LEU A 330 23.07 -29.42 -9.90
C LEU A 330 23.72 -29.72 -8.56
N MET A 331 22.96 -30.18 -7.58
CA MET A 331 23.47 -30.61 -6.28
C MET A 331 22.48 -31.56 -5.58
N ARG A 332 22.95 -32.30 -4.56
CA ARG A 332 22.06 -33.12 -3.76
C ARG A 332 21.21 -32.23 -2.84
N LYS A 333 20.03 -32.73 -2.47
CA LYS A 333 19.14 -32.06 -1.52
C LYS A 333 19.85 -31.66 -0.22
N SER A 334 20.63 -32.60 0.36
CA SER A 334 21.38 -32.38 1.60
C SER A 334 22.45 -31.30 1.47
N GLU A 335 23.10 -31.19 0.31
CA GLU A 335 24.08 -30.14 0.04
C GLU A 335 23.40 -28.76 -0.05
N TRP A 336 22.24 -28.70 -0.71
CA TRP A 336 21.45 -27.46 -0.82
C TRP A 336 20.91 -27.04 0.54
N GLU A 337 20.39 -27.94 1.35
CA GLU A 337 19.87 -27.66 2.70
C GLU A 337 20.97 -27.11 3.64
N ALA A 338 22.21 -27.52 3.44
CA ALA A 338 23.37 -27.09 4.22
C ALA A 338 23.94 -25.72 3.80
N LEU A 339 23.53 -25.14 2.65
CA LEU A 339 24.01 -23.85 2.20
C LEU A 339 23.62 -22.74 3.18
N SER A 340 24.61 -21.95 3.59
CA SER A 340 24.33 -20.67 4.25
C SER A 340 23.94 -19.58 3.22
N PRO A 341 23.27 -18.51 3.66
CA PRO A 341 22.96 -17.37 2.77
C PRO A 341 24.18 -16.78 2.05
N LEU A 342 25.34 -16.76 2.70
CA LEU A 342 26.59 -16.28 2.08
C LEU A 342 27.08 -17.23 0.98
N GLN A 343 26.94 -18.54 1.16
CA GLN A 343 27.29 -19.51 0.12
C GLN A 343 26.31 -19.46 -1.06
N GLU A 344 25.04 -19.19 -0.81
CA GLU A 344 24.08 -18.91 -1.91
C GLU A 344 24.51 -17.66 -2.68
N LEU A 345 24.95 -16.60 -1.99
CA LEU A 345 25.44 -15.37 -2.62
C LEU A 345 26.67 -15.64 -3.51
N GLU A 346 27.61 -16.48 -3.07
CA GLU A 346 28.76 -16.88 -3.88
C GLU A 346 28.33 -17.63 -5.15
N LEU A 347 27.33 -18.48 -5.06
CA LEU A 347 26.76 -19.14 -6.24
C LEU A 347 26.11 -18.11 -7.19
N ILE A 348 25.43 -17.09 -6.67
CA ILE A 348 24.85 -16.01 -7.49
C ILE A 348 25.97 -15.21 -8.17
N ARG A 349 27.04 -14.88 -7.48
CA ARG A 349 28.23 -14.22 -8.05
C ARG A 349 28.89 -15.06 -9.15
N ALA A 350 28.81 -16.38 -9.03
CA ALA A 350 29.26 -17.33 -10.05
C ALA A 350 28.23 -17.54 -11.20
N GLY A 351 27.11 -16.80 -11.19
CA GLY A 351 26.10 -16.82 -12.26
C GLY A 351 24.97 -17.83 -12.09
N TYR A 352 24.82 -18.46 -10.94
CA TYR A 352 23.72 -19.39 -10.66
C TYR A 352 22.54 -18.67 -10.00
N LEU A 353 21.32 -18.88 -10.49
CA LEU A 353 20.08 -18.41 -9.87
C LEU A 353 19.13 -19.55 -9.49
N PHE A 354 19.41 -20.76 -9.97
CA PHE A 354 18.56 -21.91 -9.82
C PHE A 354 19.35 -23.12 -9.33
N VAL A 355 18.66 -23.98 -8.59
CA VAL A 355 19.18 -25.29 -8.14
C VAL A 355 18.23 -26.38 -8.59
N LYS A 356 18.80 -27.49 -9.07
CA LYS A 356 18.09 -28.74 -9.34
C LYS A 356 18.72 -29.86 -8.52
N TRP A 357 17.91 -30.59 -7.78
CA TRP A 357 18.38 -31.75 -7.00
C TRP A 357 18.72 -32.92 -7.91
N THR A 358 19.81 -33.59 -7.59
CA THR A 358 20.26 -34.79 -8.30
C THR A 358 19.70 -36.09 -7.69
N ASP A 359 19.14 -36.04 -6.49
CA ASP A 359 18.67 -37.16 -5.69
C ASP A 359 17.17 -37.08 -5.36
N GLY A 360 16.37 -36.58 -6.30
CA GLY A 360 14.91 -36.50 -6.14
C GLY A 360 14.28 -35.38 -6.99
N THR A 361 12.99 -35.22 -6.81
CA THR A 361 12.25 -34.14 -7.48
C THR A 361 12.32 -32.85 -6.64
N SER A 362 12.85 -31.78 -7.19
CA SER A 362 12.84 -30.47 -6.55
C SER A 362 11.42 -29.88 -6.56
N PRO A 363 10.93 -29.29 -5.47
CA PRO A 363 9.77 -28.39 -5.57
C PRO A 363 10.14 -27.23 -6.51
N SER A 364 9.18 -26.73 -7.26
CA SER A 364 9.42 -25.60 -8.16
C SER A 364 8.98 -24.30 -7.50
N GLY A 365 9.80 -23.25 -7.63
CA GLY A 365 9.47 -21.90 -7.24
C GLY A 365 10.36 -21.34 -6.13
N PRO A 366 10.04 -20.10 -5.67
CA PRO A 366 10.76 -19.44 -4.61
C PRO A 366 10.46 -20.07 -3.25
N LEU A 367 11.49 -20.18 -2.41
CA LEU A 367 11.36 -20.61 -1.02
C LEU A 367 11.72 -19.45 -0.08
N LYS A 368 10.90 -19.24 0.96
CA LYS A 368 11.16 -18.26 2.00
C LYS A 368 12.58 -18.42 2.57
N ALA A 369 13.26 -17.32 2.77
CA ALA A 369 14.63 -17.26 3.29
C ALA A 369 15.71 -17.92 2.41
N ARG A 370 15.43 -18.19 1.14
CA ARG A 370 16.42 -18.66 0.17
C ARG A 370 16.56 -17.67 -0.99
N LEU A 371 17.77 -17.53 -1.53
CA LEU A 371 18.05 -16.64 -2.68
C LEU A 371 17.96 -17.39 -4.01
N LEU A 372 18.33 -18.67 -4.00
CA LEU A 372 18.31 -19.54 -5.18
C LEU A 372 16.95 -20.23 -5.31
N ASN A 373 16.34 -20.14 -6.48
CA ASN A 373 15.08 -20.81 -6.78
C ASN A 373 15.31 -22.29 -7.11
N LEU A 374 14.42 -23.16 -6.63
CA LEU A 374 14.41 -24.56 -7.04
C LEU A 374 13.71 -24.73 -8.39
N THR A 375 14.24 -25.63 -9.23
CA THR A 375 13.69 -25.93 -10.56
C THR A 375 13.85 -27.40 -10.91
N ASN A 376 12.92 -27.92 -11.73
CA ASN A 376 13.02 -29.23 -12.37
C ASN A 376 13.40 -29.15 -13.85
N LYS A 377 13.62 -27.96 -14.39
CA LYS A 377 14.03 -27.77 -15.80
C LYS A 377 15.38 -28.42 -16.05
N GLU A 378 15.53 -29.00 -17.23
CA GLU A 378 16.78 -29.70 -17.60
C GLU A 378 17.82 -28.83 -18.26
N THR A 379 17.40 -27.72 -18.86
CA THR A 379 18.27 -26.80 -19.57
C THR A 379 17.99 -25.35 -19.22
N ASN A 380 18.96 -24.49 -19.52
CA ASN A 380 18.88 -23.03 -19.38
C ASN A 380 17.86 -22.36 -20.35
N THR A 381 16.77 -23.05 -20.69
CA THR A 381 15.63 -22.48 -21.41
C THR A 381 14.79 -21.57 -20.50
N ILE A 382 15.44 -20.86 -19.60
CA ILE A 382 14.81 -19.79 -18.83
C ILE A 382 14.67 -18.64 -19.80
N GLN A 383 13.41 -18.32 -20.11
CA GLN A 383 13.09 -17.24 -21.05
C GLN A 383 13.75 -15.95 -20.59
N THR A 384 14.42 -15.29 -21.50
CA THR A 384 14.82 -13.90 -21.37
C THR A 384 13.57 -13.03 -21.27
N ALA A 385 13.60 -12.03 -20.43
CA ALA A 385 12.56 -11.07 -20.07
C ALA A 385 11.27 -11.08 -20.93
N SER A 386 10.13 -11.36 -20.29
CA SER A 386 8.80 -11.26 -20.91
C SER A 386 7.83 -10.66 -19.89
N ILE A 387 6.83 -9.92 -20.36
CA ILE A 387 5.77 -9.36 -19.51
C ILE A 387 5.07 -10.49 -18.75
N GLY A 388 4.83 -10.29 -17.46
CA GLY A 388 4.25 -11.26 -16.54
C GLY A 388 5.22 -12.30 -15.98
N GLN A 389 6.43 -12.39 -16.52
CA GLN A 389 7.45 -13.31 -16.02
C GLN A 389 7.98 -12.86 -14.66
N GLN A 390 8.32 -13.83 -13.79
CA GLN A 390 9.00 -13.56 -12.54
C GLN A 390 10.31 -12.81 -12.79
N ALA A 391 10.53 -11.72 -12.05
CA ALA A 391 11.73 -10.91 -12.15
C ALA A 391 12.90 -11.59 -11.39
N GLN A 392 13.53 -12.57 -12.07
CA GLN A 392 14.63 -13.39 -11.59
C GLN A 392 15.67 -13.55 -12.70
N PHE A 393 16.70 -12.71 -12.68
CA PHE A 393 17.75 -12.67 -13.72
C PHE A 393 19.00 -11.94 -13.20
N LEU A 394 20.07 -11.99 -13.96
CA LEU A 394 21.30 -11.26 -13.70
C LEU A 394 21.47 -10.11 -14.70
N LEU A 395 22.11 -9.04 -14.27
CA LEU A 395 22.65 -8.00 -15.13
C LEU A 395 24.17 -8.14 -15.12
N SER A 396 24.73 -8.46 -16.27
CA SER A 396 26.15 -8.83 -16.41
C SER A 396 26.91 -7.85 -17.29
N ARG A 397 28.18 -7.61 -16.97
CA ARG A 397 29.13 -6.87 -17.80
C ARG A 397 30.23 -7.84 -18.21
N ASP A 398 30.49 -7.98 -19.51
CA ASP A 398 31.51 -8.89 -20.07
C ASP A 398 31.38 -10.32 -19.51
N GLY A 399 30.13 -10.80 -19.38
CA GLY A 399 29.82 -12.13 -18.84
C GLY A 399 29.91 -12.28 -17.32
N LYS A 400 30.30 -11.24 -16.59
CA LYS A 400 30.37 -11.25 -15.11
C LYS A 400 29.15 -10.59 -14.51
N PRO A 401 28.43 -11.24 -13.57
CA PRO A 401 27.30 -10.64 -12.88
C PRO A 401 27.70 -9.38 -12.08
N VAL A 402 26.95 -8.29 -12.28
CA VAL A 402 27.09 -7.02 -11.57
C VAL A 402 25.95 -6.82 -10.58
N TYR A 403 24.72 -7.11 -11.06
CA TYR A 403 23.53 -7.12 -10.22
C TYR A 403 22.80 -8.46 -10.36
N ALA A 404 22.17 -8.88 -9.30
CA ALA A 404 21.13 -9.91 -9.33
C ALA A 404 19.76 -9.27 -9.06
N VAL A 405 18.78 -9.55 -9.90
CA VAL A 405 17.38 -9.26 -9.62
C VAL A 405 16.76 -10.56 -9.13
N LEU A 406 16.36 -10.58 -7.87
CA LEU A 406 15.84 -11.75 -7.17
C LEU A 406 14.41 -11.47 -6.75
N ASN A 407 13.45 -12.08 -7.43
CA ASN A 407 12.02 -11.84 -7.17
C ASN A 407 11.65 -10.34 -7.14
N GLY A 408 12.26 -9.56 -8.05
CA GLY A 408 12.04 -8.11 -8.14
C GLY A 408 12.81 -7.26 -7.13
N TYR A 409 13.72 -7.83 -6.34
CA TYR A 409 14.67 -7.10 -5.49
C TYR A 409 16.04 -7.05 -6.16
N VAL A 410 16.69 -5.89 -6.08
CA VAL A 410 18.02 -5.68 -6.67
C VAL A 410 19.08 -5.92 -5.61
N LEU A 411 20.07 -6.74 -5.96
CA LEU A 411 21.26 -6.99 -5.17
C LEU A 411 22.48 -6.56 -5.96
N ASP A 412 23.23 -5.58 -5.45
CA ASP A 412 24.51 -5.14 -6.00
C ASP A 412 25.61 -6.14 -5.60
N LEU A 413 26.06 -6.95 -6.55
CA LEU A 413 27.06 -8.00 -6.32
C LEU A 413 28.49 -7.48 -6.21
N THR A 414 28.71 -6.21 -6.55
CA THR A 414 30.03 -5.56 -6.45
C THR A 414 30.35 -5.06 -5.03
N LYS A 415 29.32 -4.97 -4.20
CA LYS A 415 29.44 -4.54 -2.80
C LYS A 415 29.59 -5.73 -1.86
N ASP A 416 30.18 -5.47 -0.69
CA ASP A 416 30.16 -6.42 0.40
C ASP A 416 28.74 -6.52 0.98
N VAL A 417 28.17 -7.71 0.88
CA VAL A 417 26.84 -8.00 1.43
C VAL A 417 27.05 -8.63 2.80
N THR A 418 26.85 -7.84 3.85
CA THR A 418 26.99 -8.28 5.25
C THR A 418 25.76 -9.02 5.77
N SER A 419 24.60 -8.81 5.14
CA SER A 419 23.35 -9.51 5.42
C SER A 419 22.58 -9.75 4.13
N VAL A 420 21.90 -10.87 4.03
CA VAL A 420 21.07 -11.20 2.87
C VAL A 420 19.61 -10.88 3.20
N PRO A 421 18.98 -9.99 2.45
CA PRO A 421 17.57 -9.65 2.69
C PRO A 421 16.66 -10.85 2.40
N ASN A 422 15.54 -10.95 3.11
CA ASN A 422 14.50 -11.91 2.79
C ASN A 422 13.69 -11.41 1.57
N VAL A 423 14.10 -11.84 0.37
CA VAL A 423 13.49 -11.37 -0.90
C VAL A 423 12.18 -12.08 -1.26
N PHE A 424 11.77 -13.10 -0.51
CA PHE A 424 10.56 -13.86 -0.81
C PHE A 424 9.44 -13.71 0.23
N GLY A 425 9.71 -13.13 1.40
CA GLY A 425 8.68 -12.89 2.39
C GLY A 425 9.22 -12.56 3.78
N TYR A 426 8.33 -12.24 4.70
CA TYR A 426 8.59 -11.98 6.13
C TYR A 426 7.49 -12.61 6.97
#